data_79f1a0ad92be0e331fa19373f19ec295
#
_entry.id   79f1a0ad92be0e331fa19373f19ec295
#
_cell.length_a   1.000
_cell.length_b   1.000
_cell.length_c   1.000
_cell.angle_alpha   90.00
_cell.angle_beta   90.00
_cell.angle_gamma   90.00
#
_symmetry.space_group_name_H-M   'P 1'
#
loop_
_entity.id
_entity.type
_entity.pdbx_description
1 polymer ?
#
loop_
_entity_poly.entity_id
_entity_poly.type
_entity_poly.pdbx_seq_one_letter_code
_entity_poly.pdbx_strand_id
1 'polypeptide(L)'
;MLDAMKTESVRIQQEMAKESKSSLAGYQDLIVGQAGWWLLLKYELIMLFCSIIPGALGLLLRSIFYPCLLGSCGKKVYFGANVVLRHPHKIKIGDNVIIDDNCLLDAKGRDNDGITIGSGVFLGRNSILSCKNGDIVLRDRVNIGFNSEVFSGSRVEIGSDTLVAAYCYFVGGDHAADDVEKGLTEQGSRSAGITVGANCWFGAGVIVLDGTSIGANAIIGAGAVVTKGVADYSVSIGVPARHVRDRRNGQP
;
A
#
# COMPACT_ATOMS: atom_id res chain seq x y z
N MET A 1 -16.12 20.32 2.39
CA MET A 1 -15.87 20.41 0.94
C MET A 1 -15.46 19.02 0.52
N LEU A 2 -16.37 18.26 -0.10
CA LEU A 2 -16.12 16.91 -0.57
C LEU A 2 -15.18 17.02 -1.77
N ASP A 3 -13.91 16.66 -1.58
CA ASP A 3 -12.96 16.53 -2.66
C ASP A 3 -13.48 15.50 -3.66
N ALA A 4 -13.35 15.82 -4.94
CA ALA A 4 -13.95 15.10 -6.04
C ALA A 4 -13.60 13.61 -5.99
N MET A 5 -14.62 12.75 -5.86
CA MET A 5 -14.50 11.30 -6.01
C MET A 5 -13.85 10.99 -7.37
N LYS A 6 -12.63 10.45 -7.35
CA LYS A 6 -11.99 9.95 -8.57
C LYS A 6 -12.76 8.72 -9.07
N THR A 7 -13.47 8.90 -10.18
CA THR A 7 -14.18 7.81 -10.86
C THR A 7 -13.35 7.41 -12.08
N GLU A 8 -12.48 6.43 -11.94
CA GLU A 8 -11.83 5.81 -13.10
C GLU A 8 -11.49 4.35 -12.83
N SER A 9 -12.14 3.48 -13.57
CA SER A 9 -11.77 2.07 -13.63
C SER A 9 -10.78 1.86 -14.77
N VAL A 10 -9.49 1.85 -14.49
CA VAL A 10 -8.51 1.31 -15.43
C VAL A 10 -8.65 -0.22 -15.36
N ARG A 11 -9.47 -0.78 -16.24
CA ARG A 11 -9.56 -2.24 -16.37
C ARG A 11 -8.26 -2.73 -17.00
N ILE A 12 -7.45 -3.46 -16.25
CA ILE A 12 -6.24 -4.15 -16.75
C ILE A 12 -6.59 -4.92 -18.04
N GLN A 13 -7.75 -5.55 -18.08
CA GLN A 13 -8.27 -6.26 -19.26
C GLN A 13 -8.52 -5.34 -20.47
N GLN A 14 -8.95 -4.09 -20.27
CA GLN A 14 -9.13 -3.13 -21.36
C GLN A 14 -7.80 -2.58 -21.87
N GLU A 15 -6.80 -2.45 -21.02
CA GLU A 15 -5.46 -2.06 -21.45
C GLU A 15 -4.74 -3.20 -22.18
N MET A 16 -4.93 -4.44 -21.73
CA MET A 16 -4.38 -5.62 -22.42
C MET A 16 -5.09 -5.91 -23.76
N ALA A 17 -6.37 -5.55 -23.90
CA ALA A 17 -7.17 -5.71 -25.11
C ALA A 17 -6.98 -4.59 -26.15
N LYS A 18 -6.22 -3.53 -25.84
CA LYS A 18 -5.85 -2.51 -26.84
C LYS A 18 -4.85 -3.12 -27.82
N GLU A 19 -5.33 -3.54 -28.97
CA GLU A 19 -4.61 -4.27 -30.05
C GLU A 19 -3.36 -3.58 -30.63
N SER A 20 -2.91 -2.46 -30.13
CA SER A 20 -1.84 -1.65 -30.77
C SER A 20 -0.46 -1.73 -30.11
N LYS A 21 -0.32 -2.38 -28.95
CA LYS A 21 0.99 -2.47 -28.29
C LYS A 21 1.61 -3.86 -28.40
N SER A 22 2.90 -3.94 -28.70
CA SER A 22 3.62 -5.21 -28.61
C SER A 22 3.54 -5.75 -27.17
N SER A 23 3.58 -7.08 -27.01
CA SER A 23 3.56 -7.73 -25.68
C SER A 23 4.63 -7.17 -24.73
N LEU A 24 5.80 -6.81 -25.27
CA LEU A 24 6.89 -6.20 -24.52
C LEU A 24 6.53 -4.79 -24.03
N ALA A 25 5.89 -3.97 -24.86
CA ALA A 25 5.45 -2.64 -24.47
C ALA A 25 4.35 -2.71 -23.41
N GLY A 26 3.43 -3.67 -23.52
CA GLY A 26 2.42 -3.96 -22.49
C GLY A 26 3.04 -4.37 -21.15
N TYR A 27 4.02 -5.26 -21.18
CA TYR A 27 4.78 -5.65 -20.01
C TYR A 27 5.50 -4.45 -19.35
N GLN A 28 6.18 -3.64 -20.18
CA GLN A 28 6.90 -2.47 -19.69
C GLN A 28 5.97 -1.45 -19.02
N ASP A 29 4.81 -1.19 -19.61
CA ASP A 29 3.79 -0.32 -19.01
C ASP A 29 3.24 -0.90 -17.69
N LEU A 30 3.05 -2.21 -17.62
CA LEU A 30 2.44 -2.86 -16.46
C LEU A 30 3.41 -2.96 -15.27
N ILE A 31 4.69 -3.19 -15.52
CA ILE A 31 5.68 -3.53 -14.51
C ILE A 31 6.64 -2.38 -14.23
N VAL A 32 7.28 -1.84 -15.28
CA VAL A 32 8.29 -0.78 -15.13
C VAL A 32 7.65 0.61 -15.00
N GLY A 33 6.56 0.85 -15.72
CA GLY A 33 5.81 2.10 -15.72
C GLY A 33 6.48 3.26 -16.46
N GLN A 34 7.60 3.00 -17.14
CA GLN A 34 8.34 3.98 -17.93
C GLN A 34 8.78 3.35 -19.24
N ALA A 35 8.61 4.06 -20.36
CA ALA A 35 9.08 3.61 -21.67
C ALA A 35 10.60 3.78 -21.81
N GLY A 36 11.24 2.84 -22.48
CA GLY A 36 12.66 2.91 -22.80
C GLY A 36 13.38 1.57 -22.62
N TRP A 37 14.13 1.16 -23.66
CA TRP A 37 14.86 -0.11 -23.65
C TRP A 37 15.88 -0.22 -22.51
N TRP A 38 16.61 0.84 -22.23
CA TRP A 38 17.60 0.85 -21.17
C TRP A 38 17.00 0.74 -19.77
N LEU A 39 15.83 1.34 -19.55
CA LEU A 39 15.10 1.24 -18.28
C LEU A 39 14.60 -0.19 -18.06
N LEU A 40 14.05 -0.81 -19.12
CA LEU A 40 13.64 -2.20 -19.08
C LEU A 40 14.82 -3.12 -18.79
N LEU A 41 15.90 -2.99 -19.55
CA LEU A 41 17.09 -3.84 -19.36
C LEU A 41 17.67 -3.69 -17.95
N LYS A 42 17.77 -2.45 -17.46
CA LYS A 42 18.25 -2.17 -16.10
C LYS A 42 17.36 -2.85 -15.06
N TYR A 43 16.04 -2.72 -15.20
CA TYR A 43 15.08 -3.35 -14.30
C TYR A 43 15.22 -4.86 -14.30
N GLU A 44 15.21 -5.49 -15.48
CA GLU A 44 15.31 -6.94 -15.62
C GLU A 44 16.62 -7.51 -15.05
N LEU A 45 17.75 -6.88 -15.33
CA LEU A 45 19.05 -7.32 -14.80
C LEU A 45 19.09 -7.23 -13.27
N ILE A 46 18.62 -6.12 -12.70
CA ILE A 46 18.61 -5.96 -11.24
C ILE A 46 17.67 -6.99 -10.59
N MET A 47 16.47 -7.17 -11.14
CA MET A 47 15.52 -8.14 -10.58
C MET A 47 16.04 -9.58 -10.74
N LEU A 48 16.58 -9.94 -11.90
CA LEU A 48 17.11 -11.27 -12.16
C LEU A 48 18.28 -11.63 -11.22
N PHE A 49 19.22 -10.71 -11.02
CA PHE A 49 20.45 -11.00 -10.28
C PHE A 49 20.38 -10.66 -8.79
N CYS A 50 19.37 -9.92 -8.32
CA CYS A 50 19.32 -9.51 -6.91
C CYS A 50 18.14 -10.09 -6.14
N SER A 51 16.99 -10.38 -6.79
CA SER A 51 15.75 -10.61 -6.03
C SER A 51 15.79 -11.90 -5.21
N ILE A 52 16.29 -12.99 -5.76
CA ILE A 52 16.21 -14.33 -5.17
C ILE A 52 17.46 -14.77 -4.40
N ILE A 53 18.57 -14.06 -4.50
CA ILE A 53 19.81 -14.45 -3.81
C ILE A 53 19.61 -14.40 -2.30
N PRO A 54 19.77 -15.53 -1.58
CA PRO A 54 19.53 -15.58 -0.14
C PRO A 54 20.71 -15.02 0.66
N GLY A 55 20.45 -14.82 1.96
CA GLY A 55 21.49 -14.52 2.95
C GLY A 55 22.13 -13.13 2.80
N ALA A 56 23.28 -12.95 3.41
CA ALA A 56 23.96 -11.65 3.51
C ALA A 56 24.36 -11.09 2.15
N LEU A 57 24.77 -11.95 1.21
CA LEU A 57 25.13 -11.52 -0.14
C LEU A 57 23.90 -10.92 -0.86
N GLY A 58 22.76 -11.60 -0.82
CA GLY A 58 21.53 -11.10 -1.44
C GLY A 58 21.07 -9.80 -0.79
N LEU A 59 21.12 -9.70 0.54
CA LEU A 59 20.81 -8.47 1.27
C LEU A 59 21.70 -7.30 0.80
N LEU A 60 23.01 -7.52 0.69
CA LEU A 60 23.96 -6.51 0.23
C LEU A 60 23.64 -6.07 -1.21
N LEU A 61 23.44 -7.03 -2.12
CA LEU A 61 23.14 -6.72 -3.52
C LEU A 61 21.86 -5.89 -3.65
N ARG A 62 20.78 -6.28 -2.98
CA ARG A 62 19.53 -5.52 -3.00
C ARG A 62 19.69 -4.13 -2.39
N SER A 63 20.43 -3.99 -1.30
CA SER A 63 20.69 -2.67 -0.69
C SER A 63 21.49 -1.72 -1.59
N ILE A 64 22.30 -2.26 -2.51
CA ILE A 64 23.08 -1.46 -3.47
C ILE A 64 22.26 -1.15 -4.73
N PHE A 65 21.59 -2.16 -5.31
CA PHE A 65 21.02 -2.04 -6.66
C PHE A 65 19.55 -1.63 -6.69
N TYR A 66 18.73 -2.02 -5.71
CA TYR A 66 17.32 -1.61 -5.67
C TYR A 66 17.11 -0.10 -5.60
N PRO A 67 17.92 0.68 -4.82
CA PRO A 67 17.84 2.13 -4.83
C PRO A 67 17.97 2.77 -6.22
N CYS A 68 18.70 2.11 -7.14
CA CYS A 68 18.84 2.60 -8.51
C CYS A 68 17.54 2.55 -9.34
N LEU A 69 16.54 1.77 -8.92
CA LEU A 69 15.23 1.67 -9.56
C LEU A 69 14.24 2.66 -8.99
N LEU A 70 14.41 3.04 -7.72
CA LEU A 70 13.43 3.82 -6.94
C LEU A 70 13.44 5.32 -7.30
N GLY A 71 12.33 5.98 -7.07
CA GLY A 71 12.23 7.44 -7.19
C GLY A 71 13.13 8.16 -6.18
N SER A 72 13.21 7.65 -4.95
CA SER A 72 14.23 8.04 -3.97
C SER A 72 14.40 6.93 -2.92
N CYS A 73 15.60 6.83 -2.35
CA CYS A 73 15.91 5.89 -1.29
C CYS A 73 16.87 6.52 -0.29
N GLY A 74 16.49 6.49 0.97
CA GLY A 74 17.31 6.97 2.08
C GLY A 74 18.45 6.03 2.44
N LYS A 75 19.06 6.28 3.58
CA LYS A 75 20.17 5.48 4.11
C LYS A 75 19.68 4.33 4.97
N LYS A 76 20.47 3.23 5.00
CA LYS A 76 20.17 2.03 5.81
C LYS A 76 18.80 1.44 5.49
N VAL A 77 18.49 1.28 4.21
CA VAL A 77 17.29 0.59 3.73
C VAL A 77 17.66 -0.85 3.43
N TYR A 78 16.93 -1.79 4.02
CA TYR A 78 17.14 -3.22 3.85
C TYR A 78 15.96 -3.84 3.11
N PHE A 79 16.27 -4.61 2.06
CA PHE A 79 15.29 -5.32 1.26
C PHE A 79 15.48 -6.83 1.43
N GLY A 80 14.47 -7.50 1.93
CA GLY A 80 14.40 -8.95 2.04
C GLY A 80 14.45 -9.65 0.68
N ALA A 81 14.54 -10.96 0.69
CA ALA A 81 14.52 -11.76 -0.53
C ALA A 81 13.15 -11.67 -1.21
N ASN A 82 13.15 -11.78 -2.54
CA ASN A 82 11.95 -11.84 -3.35
C ASN A 82 10.99 -10.61 -3.19
N VAL A 83 11.54 -9.44 -2.86
CA VAL A 83 10.79 -8.19 -2.87
C VAL A 83 10.55 -7.77 -4.31
N VAL A 84 9.27 -7.62 -4.68
CA VAL A 84 8.82 -7.24 -6.02
C VAL A 84 8.50 -5.75 -6.05
N LEU A 85 9.07 -5.04 -7.02
CA LEU A 85 8.88 -3.61 -7.22
C LEU A 85 8.19 -3.37 -8.57
N ARG A 86 7.02 -2.75 -8.58
CA ARG A 86 6.35 -2.32 -9.81
C ARG A 86 6.21 -0.81 -9.83
N HIS A 87 6.44 -0.20 -10.98
CA HIS A 87 6.54 1.26 -11.15
C HIS A 87 7.52 1.89 -10.14
N PRO A 88 8.75 1.32 -10.00
CA PRO A 88 9.64 1.66 -8.88
C PRO A 88 10.05 3.13 -8.84
N HIS A 89 10.04 3.84 -9.98
CA HIS A 89 10.29 5.28 -10.04
C HIS A 89 9.28 6.14 -9.25
N LYS A 90 8.12 5.58 -8.90
CA LYS A 90 7.10 6.20 -8.04
C LYS A 90 7.16 5.73 -6.58
N ILE A 91 8.18 4.97 -6.20
CA ILE A 91 8.39 4.53 -4.82
C ILE A 91 9.47 5.39 -4.18
N LYS A 92 9.13 6.02 -3.06
CA LYS A 92 10.03 6.89 -2.28
C LYS A 92 10.17 6.31 -0.88
N ILE A 93 11.40 6.09 -0.42
CA ILE A 93 11.69 5.43 0.85
C ILE A 93 12.63 6.31 1.67
N GLY A 94 12.29 6.53 2.95
CA GLY A 94 13.10 7.26 3.92
C GLY A 94 14.27 6.46 4.48
N ASP A 95 14.83 6.92 5.58
CA ASP A 95 15.98 6.31 6.24
C ASP A 95 15.59 5.18 7.21
N ASN A 96 16.49 4.22 7.45
CA ASN A 96 16.33 3.15 8.43
C ASN A 96 15.05 2.32 8.21
N VAL A 97 14.75 1.94 6.98
CA VAL A 97 13.56 1.16 6.60
C VAL A 97 13.92 -0.30 6.38
N ILE A 98 13.05 -1.18 6.84
CA ILE A 98 13.16 -2.63 6.58
C ILE A 98 11.92 -3.07 5.80
N ILE A 99 12.13 -3.63 4.62
CA ILE A 99 11.13 -4.30 3.81
C ILE A 99 11.49 -5.78 3.81
N ASP A 100 10.70 -6.58 4.50
CA ASP A 100 10.98 -8.01 4.74
C ASP A 100 10.68 -8.86 3.48
N ASP A 101 10.95 -10.17 3.57
CA ASP A 101 10.87 -11.10 2.45
C ASP A 101 9.48 -11.15 1.79
N ASN A 102 9.44 -11.37 0.48
CA ASN A 102 8.25 -11.56 -0.35
C ASN A 102 7.26 -10.38 -0.34
N CYS A 103 7.69 -9.18 -0.01
CA CYS A 103 6.82 -8.01 -0.10
C CYS A 103 6.63 -7.58 -1.56
N LEU A 104 5.42 -7.08 -1.86
CA LEU A 104 5.09 -6.44 -3.14
C LEU A 104 4.82 -4.96 -2.93
N LEU A 105 5.57 -4.09 -3.61
CA LEU A 105 5.34 -2.67 -3.70
C LEU A 105 4.93 -2.33 -5.14
N ASP A 106 3.64 -2.14 -5.37
CA ASP A 106 3.06 -1.82 -6.67
C ASP A 106 2.54 -0.37 -6.69
N ALA A 107 3.35 0.55 -7.20
CA ALA A 107 3.02 1.97 -7.29
C ALA A 107 2.28 2.34 -8.58
N LYS A 108 1.55 1.39 -9.16
CA LYS A 108 0.86 1.54 -10.44
C LYS A 108 -0.17 2.67 -10.42
N GLY A 109 -0.17 3.46 -11.48
CA GLY A 109 -1.14 4.52 -11.72
C GLY A 109 -0.64 5.49 -12.78
N ARG A 110 -1.55 6.26 -13.39
CA ARG A 110 -1.21 7.30 -14.39
C ARG A 110 -0.89 8.62 -13.70
N ASP A 111 -1.79 9.05 -12.81
CA ASP A 111 -1.81 10.40 -12.24
C ASP A 111 -1.47 10.43 -10.75
N ASN A 112 -1.03 9.29 -10.18
CA ASN A 112 -0.66 9.18 -8.78
C ASN A 112 0.82 9.47 -8.54
N ASP A 113 1.13 9.87 -7.31
CA ASP A 113 2.52 10.00 -6.81
C ASP A 113 3.13 8.66 -6.41
N GLY A 114 2.30 7.65 -6.17
CA GLY A 114 2.67 6.28 -5.86
C GLY A 114 2.81 5.97 -4.38
N ILE A 115 3.94 5.38 -3.98
CA ILE A 115 4.17 4.91 -2.61
C ILE A 115 5.24 5.77 -1.95
N THR A 116 4.91 6.33 -0.80
CA THR A 116 5.86 7.05 0.06
C THR A 116 5.96 6.33 1.40
N ILE A 117 7.17 5.92 1.75
CA ILE A 117 7.51 5.25 3.02
C ILE A 117 8.43 6.16 3.82
N GLY A 118 7.98 6.59 4.99
CA GLY A 118 8.73 7.42 5.92
C GLY A 118 9.94 6.71 6.53
N SER A 119 10.65 7.40 7.40
CA SER A 119 11.83 6.86 8.07
C SER A 119 11.46 5.93 9.24
N GLY A 120 12.28 4.90 9.46
CA GLY A 120 12.08 3.94 10.55
C GLY A 120 10.91 2.98 10.36
N VAL A 121 10.36 2.87 9.14
CA VAL A 121 9.25 1.97 8.84
C VAL A 121 9.73 0.52 8.77
N PHE A 122 8.91 -0.37 9.30
CA PHE A 122 9.03 -1.82 9.11
C PHE A 122 7.85 -2.34 8.30
N LEU A 123 8.11 -3.05 7.20
CA LEU A 123 7.13 -3.77 6.40
C LEU A 123 7.40 -5.27 6.53
N GLY A 124 6.52 -5.97 7.24
CA GLY A 124 6.64 -7.40 7.51
C GLY A 124 6.45 -8.25 6.25
N ARG A 125 7.05 -9.42 6.26
CA ARG A 125 7.04 -10.35 5.12
C ARG A 125 5.66 -10.63 4.55
N ASN A 126 5.61 -10.92 3.26
CA ASN A 126 4.40 -11.19 2.49
C ASN A 126 3.38 -10.03 2.50
N SER A 127 3.79 -8.82 2.87
CA SER A 127 2.89 -7.67 2.84
C SER A 127 2.85 -7.03 1.45
N ILE A 128 1.69 -6.45 1.14
CA ILE A 128 1.41 -5.85 -0.17
C ILE A 128 1.04 -4.38 0.01
N LEU A 129 1.74 -3.50 -0.68
CA LEU A 129 1.34 -2.11 -0.89
C LEU A 129 0.94 -1.96 -2.36
N SER A 130 -0.34 -1.78 -2.64
CA SER A 130 -0.86 -1.79 -4.03
C SER A 130 -1.65 -0.52 -4.33
N CYS A 131 -1.12 0.28 -5.25
CA CYS A 131 -1.81 1.43 -5.82
C CYS A 131 -2.61 1.03 -7.05
N LYS A 132 -3.85 1.53 -7.14
CA LYS A 132 -4.67 1.49 -8.35
C LYS A 132 -5.05 2.94 -8.70
N ASN A 133 -4.09 3.69 -9.23
CA ASN A 133 -4.18 5.12 -9.48
C ASN A 133 -4.34 6.00 -8.22
N GLY A 134 -4.15 5.43 -7.03
CA GLY A 134 -4.14 6.12 -5.75
C GLY A 134 -2.75 6.16 -5.14
N ASP A 135 -2.62 6.83 -4.00
CA ASP A 135 -1.35 6.98 -3.28
C ASP A 135 -1.37 6.19 -1.98
N ILE A 136 -0.21 5.68 -1.59
CA ILE A 136 0.01 5.11 -0.26
C ILE A 136 1.09 5.91 0.45
N VAL A 137 0.79 6.39 1.64
CA VAL A 137 1.73 7.13 2.49
C VAL A 137 1.81 6.45 3.85
N LEU A 138 2.95 5.82 4.12
CA LEU A 138 3.31 5.36 5.45
C LEU A 138 4.21 6.42 6.08
N ARG A 139 3.76 7.04 7.18
CA ARG A 139 4.55 8.03 7.90
C ARG A 139 5.67 7.38 8.71
N ASP A 140 6.48 8.18 9.39
CA ASP A 140 7.64 7.69 10.12
C ASP A 140 7.28 6.67 11.20
N ARG A 141 8.13 5.65 11.36
CA ARG A 141 8.04 4.60 12.39
C ARG A 141 6.74 3.79 12.36
N VAL A 142 6.07 3.75 11.21
CA VAL A 142 4.95 2.82 11.01
C VAL A 142 5.50 1.39 10.96
N ASN A 143 4.82 0.49 11.66
CA ASN A 143 5.14 -0.94 11.66
C ASN A 143 3.94 -1.70 11.07
N ILE A 144 4.14 -2.33 9.91
CA ILE A 144 3.15 -3.18 9.26
C ILE A 144 3.54 -4.63 9.51
N GLY A 145 2.70 -5.35 10.24
CA GLY A 145 2.87 -6.79 10.48
C GLY A 145 2.74 -7.62 9.21
N PHE A 146 3.26 -8.82 9.27
CA PHE A 146 3.32 -9.75 8.13
C PHE A 146 1.92 -10.11 7.58
N ASN A 147 1.87 -10.50 6.30
CA ASN A 147 0.65 -10.87 5.55
C ASN A 147 -0.44 -9.78 5.61
N SER A 148 -0.04 -8.51 5.62
CA SER A 148 -0.98 -7.38 5.61
C SER A 148 -1.01 -6.73 4.24
N GLU A 149 -2.13 -6.11 3.89
CA GLU A 149 -2.30 -5.45 2.61
C GLU A 149 -2.82 -4.03 2.79
N VAL A 150 -2.26 -3.10 2.00
CA VAL A 150 -2.74 -1.74 1.84
C VAL A 150 -3.04 -1.52 0.37
N PHE A 151 -4.32 -1.42 0.04
CA PHE A 151 -4.81 -1.13 -1.30
C PHE A 151 -5.32 0.30 -1.39
N SER A 152 -4.92 1.04 -2.42
CA SER A 152 -5.29 2.44 -2.60
C SER A 152 -5.84 2.74 -3.99
N GLY A 153 -7.12 3.11 -4.06
CA GLY A 153 -7.77 3.64 -5.25
C GLY A 153 -7.69 5.17 -5.35
N SER A 154 -7.51 5.88 -4.23
CA SER A 154 -7.29 7.34 -4.20
C SER A 154 -6.11 7.71 -3.29
N ARG A 155 -6.28 7.65 -1.97
CA ARG A 155 -5.20 7.87 -1.01
C ARG A 155 -5.41 7.05 0.25
N VAL A 156 -4.39 6.32 0.67
CA VAL A 156 -4.33 5.69 2.00
C VAL A 156 -3.13 6.25 2.75
N GLU A 157 -3.38 6.90 3.88
CA GLU A 157 -2.33 7.48 4.71
C GLU A 157 -2.37 6.87 6.11
N ILE A 158 -1.23 6.35 6.57
CA ILE A 158 -1.06 5.79 7.91
C ILE A 158 -0.08 6.67 8.68
N GLY A 159 -0.57 7.26 9.77
CA GLY A 159 0.15 8.21 10.62
C GLY A 159 1.32 7.58 11.37
N SER A 160 2.27 8.43 11.76
CA SER A 160 3.51 8.01 12.43
C SER A 160 3.26 7.20 13.71
N ASP A 161 4.23 6.35 14.06
CA ASP A 161 4.21 5.55 15.29
C ASP A 161 3.05 4.55 15.37
N THR A 162 2.39 4.27 14.25
CA THR A 162 1.26 3.34 14.19
C THR A 162 1.75 1.89 14.08
N LEU A 163 1.15 1.02 14.90
CA LEU A 163 1.41 -0.42 14.92
C LEU A 163 0.24 -1.16 14.28
N VAL A 164 0.51 -1.89 13.22
CA VAL A 164 -0.44 -2.77 12.53
C VAL A 164 0.02 -4.21 12.75
N ALA A 165 -0.78 -5.00 13.44
CA ALA A 165 -0.48 -6.43 13.61
C ALA A 165 -0.67 -7.19 12.29
N ALA A 166 -0.40 -8.48 12.30
CA ALA A 166 -0.47 -9.33 11.10
C ALA A 166 -1.90 -9.47 10.53
N TYR A 167 -1.97 -9.79 9.24
CA TYR A 167 -3.21 -10.09 8.52
C TYR A 167 -4.22 -8.93 8.47
N CYS A 168 -3.76 -7.69 8.56
CA CYS A 168 -4.64 -6.53 8.42
C CYS A 168 -4.82 -6.14 6.95
N TYR A 169 -6.00 -5.61 6.62
CA TYR A 169 -6.31 -5.15 5.27
C TYR A 169 -6.91 -3.74 5.28
N PHE A 170 -6.24 -2.81 4.62
CA PHE A 170 -6.72 -1.44 4.39
C PHE A 170 -7.24 -1.36 2.95
N VAL A 171 -8.57 -1.35 2.78
CA VAL A 171 -9.24 -1.40 1.47
C VAL A 171 -9.64 0.02 1.08
N GLY A 172 -8.71 0.78 0.52
CA GLY A 172 -8.93 2.17 0.11
C GLY A 172 -9.51 2.29 -1.29
N GLY A 173 -10.60 1.63 -1.54
CA GLY A 173 -11.37 1.69 -2.78
C GLY A 173 -12.44 0.62 -2.86
N ASP A 174 -13.53 0.92 -3.56
CA ASP A 174 -14.70 0.06 -3.68
C ASP A 174 -15.26 0.09 -5.10
N HIS A 175 -16.13 -0.84 -5.43
CA HIS A 175 -16.89 -0.86 -6.67
C HIS A 175 -18.20 -0.09 -6.50
N ALA A 176 -18.58 0.69 -7.53
CA ALA A 176 -19.91 1.26 -7.58
C ALA A 176 -20.94 0.15 -7.78
N ALA A 177 -22.00 0.13 -6.96
CA ALA A 177 -23.02 -0.90 -6.95
C ALA A 177 -24.45 -0.35 -6.83
N ASP A 178 -24.63 0.96 -7.07
CA ASP A 178 -25.92 1.62 -6.81
C ASP A 178 -26.93 1.41 -7.95
N ASP A 179 -26.48 1.17 -9.15
CA ASP A 179 -27.34 0.97 -10.32
C ASP A 179 -27.67 -0.52 -10.49
N VAL A 180 -28.87 -0.91 -10.05
CA VAL A 180 -29.33 -2.31 -10.10
C VAL A 180 -29.60 -2.83 -11.51
N GLU A 181 -29.73 -1.95 -12.49
CA GLU A 181 -29.96 -2.31 -13.92
C GLU A 181 -28.65 -2.60 -14.66
N LYS A 182 -27.49 -2.22 -14.08
CA LYS A 182 -26.17 -2.45 -14.69
C LYS A 182 -25.40 -3.56 -14.00
N GLY A 183 -24.65 -4.32 -14.78
CA GLY A 183 -23.68 -5.27 -14.25
C GLY A 183 -22.64 -4.56 -13.33
N LEU A 184 -22.24 -5.19 -12.22
CA LEU A 184 -21.27 -4.61 -11.29
C LEU A 184 -19.96 -4.20 -11.98
N THR A 185 -19.54 -4.94 -13.01
CA THR A 185 -18.34 -4.64 -13.80
C THR A 185 -18.47 -3.41 -14.69
N GLU A 186 -19.68 -2.91 -14.92
CA GLU A 186 -19.97 -1.77 -15.79
C GLU A 186 -20.08 -0.45 -15.04
N GLN A 187 -20.27 -0.51 -13.72
CA GLN A 187 -20.50 0.67 -12.88
C GLN A 187 -19.24 1.38 -12.45
N GLY A 188 -18.04 0.78 -12.69
CA GLY A 188 -16.78 1.37 -12.34
C GLY A 188 -16.40 1.18 -10.87
N SER A 189 -15.49 2.01 -10.38
CA SER A 189 -15.02 2.00 -8.98
C SER A 189 -15.09 3.38 -8.37
N ARG A 190 -15.29 3.43 -7.06
CA ARG A 190 -15.24 4.64 -6.22
C ARG A 190 -14.09 4.51 -5.24
N SER A 191 -13.49 5.62 -4.84
CA SER A 191 -12.56 5.63 -3.74
C SER A 191 -12.59 7.00 -3.06
N ALA A 192 -12.81 6.99 -1.76
CA ALA A 192 -12.75 8.14 -0.87
C ALA A 192 -11.44 8.17 -0.06
N GLY A 193 -10.74 7.02 0.00
CA GLY A 193 -9.48 6.87 0.70
C GLY A 193 -9.61 6.55 2.18
N ILE A 194 -8.46 6.35 2.83
CA ILE A 194 -8.36 6.04 4.26
C ILE A 194 -7.33 6.97 4.89
N THR A 195 -7.68 7.57 6.02
CA THR A 195 -6.75 8.35 6.83
C THR A 195 -6.65 7.77 8.23
N VAL A 196 -5.43 7.45 8.66
CA VAL A 196 -5.13 6.98 10.02
C VAL A 196 -4.25 8.00 10.71
N GLY A 197 -4.68 8.48 11.87
CA GLY A 197 -3.91 9.35 12.74
C GLY A 197 -2.65 8.67 13.30
N ALA A 198 -1.83 9.43 13.99
CA ALA A 198 -0.60 8.91 14.59
C ALA A 198 -0.87 8.05 15.83
N ASN A 199 0.11 7.17 16.16
CA ASN A 199 0.12 6.37 17.39
C ASN A 199 -1.10 5.48 17.57
N CYS A 200 -1.59 4.89 16.48
CA CYS A 200 -2.69 3.93 16.49
C CYS A 200 -2.19 2.49 16.64
N TRP A 201 -3.05 1.62 17.14
CA TRP A 201 -2.79 0.19 17.20
C TRP A 201 -3.93 -0.61 16.58
N PHE A 202 -3.60 -1.43 15.59
CA PHE A 202 -4.52 -2.37 14.93
C PHE A 202 -4.16 -3.78 15.35
N GLY A 203 -5.09 -4.46 16.02
CA GLY A 203 -4.97 -5.88 16.34
C GLY A 203 -4.97 -6.75 15.07
N ALA A 204 -4.56 -8.00 15.21
CA ALA A 204 -4.48 -8.92 14.06
C ALA A 204 -5.83 -9.10 13.35
N GLY A 205 -5.79 -9.19 12.01
CA GLY A 205 -6.96 -9.44 11.19
C GLY A 205 -7.95 -8.27 11.10
N VAL A 206 -7.54 -7.05 11.41
CA VAL A 206 -8.39 -5.87 11.25
C VAL A 206 -8.57 -5.55 9.77
N ILE A 207 -9.82 -5.23 9.39
CA ILE A 207 -10.16 -4.71 8.06
C ILE A 207 -10.64 -3.27 8.19
N VAL A 208 -10.06 -2.36 7.39
CA VAL A 208 -10.44 -0.95 7.33
C VAL A 208 -10.99 -0.68 5.92
N LEU A 209 -12.26 -0.26 5.84
CA LEU A 209 -12.92 0.00 4.57
C LEU A 209 -12.72 1.43 4.09
N ASP A 210 -12.94 1.63 2.80
CA ASP A 210 -12.82 2.92 2.11
C ASP A 210 -13.67 4.02 2.77
N GLY A 211 -13.20 5.25 2.68
CA GLY A 211 -13.88 6.42 3.25
C GLY A 211 -13.75 6.55 4.77
N THR A 212 -12.92 5.72 5.43
CA THR A 212 -12.78 5.81 6.89
C THR A 212 -11.67 6.77 7.32
N SER A 213 -11.94 7.51 8.41
CA SER A 213 -10.94 8.32 9.11
C SER A 213 -10.82 7.83 10.54
N ILE A 214 -9.60 7.43 10.92
CA ILE A 214 -9.29 6.93 12.26
C ILE A 214 -8.45 7.97 12.98
N GLY A 215 -8.95 8.46 14.10
CA GLY A 215 -8.30 9.47 14.92
C GLY A 215 -7.00 8.99 15.55
N ALA A 216 -6.17 9.93 15.98
CA ALA A 216 -4.90 9.63 16.62
C ALA A 216 -5.08 8.87 17.95
N ASN A 217 -4.09 8.05 18.30
CA ASN A 217 -4.08 7.26 19.53
C ASN A 217 -5.22 6.23 19.65
N ALA A 218 -5.91 5.89 18.56
CA ALA A 218 -6.96 4.88 18.55
C ALA A 218 -6.41 3.46 18.65
N ILE A 219 -7.19 2.56 19.23
CA ILE A 219 -6.96 1.12 19.24
C ILE A 219 -8.12 0.43 18.55
N ILE A 220 -7.81 -0.40 17.56
CA ILE A 220 -8.76 -1.24 16.88
C ILE A 220 -8.47 -2.69 17.27
N GLY A 221 -9.41 -3.33 17.95
CA GLY A 221 -9.23 -4.69 18.43
C GLY A 221 -9.18 -5.73 17.31
N ALA A 222 -8.52 -6.86 17.59
CA ALA A 222 -8.31 -7.92 16.60
C ALA A 222 -9.63 -8.39 15.96
N GLY A 223 -9.58 -8.67 14.64
CA GLY A 223 -10.73 -9.13 13.86
C GLY A 223 -11.83 -8.08 13.64
N ALA A 224 -11.62 -6.84 14.03
CA ALA A 224 -12.63 -5.80 13.83
C ALA A 224 -12.70 -5.35 12.36
N VAL A 225 -13.91 -4.95 11.91
CA VAL A 225 -14.14 -4.36 10.59
C VAL A 225 -14.57 -2.90 10.77
N VAL A 226 -13.67 -1.99 10.41
CA VAL A 226 -13.90 -0.54 10.51
C VAL A 226 -14.64 -0.05 9.26
N THR A 227 -15.89 0.34 9.43
CA THR A 227 -16.80 0.80 8.35
C THR A 227 -17.14 2.28 8.44
N LYS A 228 -16.73 2.96 9.50
CA LYS A 228 -17.02 4.38 9.77
C LYS A 228 -15.87 5.02 10.53
N GLY A 229 -15.86 6.34 10.59
CA GLY A 229 -14.85 7.09 11.34
C GLY A 229 -14.74 6.66 12.81
N VAL A 230 -13.53 6.69 13.34
CA VAL A 230 -13.17 6.39 14.72
C VAL A 230 -12.55 7.63 15.34
N ALA A 231 -13.04 8.03 16.51
CA ALA A 231 -12.52 9.22 17.21
C ALA A 231 -11.11 8.99 17.77
N ASP A 232 -10.41 10.10 18.07
CA ASP A 232 -9.15 10.06 18.81
C ASP A 232 -9.30 9.30 20.13
N TYR A 233 -8.25 8.56 20.51
CA TYR A 233 -8.18 7.78 21.75
C TYR A 233 -9.26 6.70 21.91
N SER A 234 -10.07 6.45 20.89
CA SER A 234 -11.13 5.40 20.94
C SER A 234 -10.50 4.01 20.96
N VAL A 235 -11.06 3.14 21.79
CA VAL A 235 -10.90 1.69 21.65
C VAL A 235 -12.17 1.16 20.98
N SER A 236 -12.01 0.57 19.79
CA SER A 236 -13.12 0.07 18.96
C SER A 236 -12.92 -1.39 18.62
N ILE A 237 -13.98 -2.21 18.72
CA ILE A 237 -13.94 -3.65 18.47
C ILE A 237 -15.19 -4.11 17.71
N GLY A 238 -15.13 -5.31 17.14
CA GLY A 238 -16.26 -6.02 16.54
C GLY A 238 -16.49 -5.78 15.06
N VAL A 239 -17.54 -6.41 14.53
CA VAL A 239 -17.95 -6.38 13.12
C VAL A 239 -19.44 -6.00 13.06
N PRO A 240 -19.75 -4.76 12.65
CA PRO A 240 -18.83 -3.66 12.41
C PRO A 240 -18.22 -3.11 13.71
N ALA A 241 -17.05 -2.48 13.61
CA ALA A 241 -16.36 -1.90 14.77
C ALA A 241 -17.19 -0.85 15.47
N ARG A 242 -17.25 -0.92 16.81
CA ARG A 242 -17.96 0.02 17.68
C ARG A 242 -17.05 0.49 18.80
N HIS A 243 -17.18 1.75 19.16
CA HIS A 243 -16.51 2.32 20.32
C HIS A 243 -16.95 1.61 21.59
N VAL A 244 -15.98 1.17 22.40
CA VAL A 244 -16.24 0.51 23.70
C VAL A 244 -15.74 1.33 24.89
N ARG A 245 -14.65 2.09 24.73
CA ARG A 245 -14.11 2.96 25.75
C ARG A 245 -13.12 3.99 25.17
N ASP A 246 -12.84 5.02 25.96
CA ASP A 246 -11.76 5.97 25.70
C ASP A 246 -10.49 5.51 26.43
N ARG A 247 -9.36 5.51 25.73
CA ARG A 247 -8.02 5.14 26.31
C ARG A 247 -7.63 5.99 27.49
N ARG A 248 -8.06 7.26 27.51
CA ARG A 248 -7.68 8.24 28.56
C ARG A 248 -8.36 7.95 29.89
N ASN A 249 -9.45 7.24 29.88
CA ASN A 249 -10.26 6.97 31.09
C ASN A 249 -9.75 5.77 31.91
N GLY A 250 -8.51 5.32 31.68
CA GLY A 250 -7.90 4.22 32.41
C GLY A 250 -8.39 2.82 31.96
N GLN A 251 -7.83 1.79 32.57
CA GLN A 251 -8.36 0.42 32.45
C GLN A 251 -9.64 0.31 33.31
N PRO A 252 -10.60 -0.53 32.89
CA PRO A 252 -11.75 -0.84 33.72
C PRO A 252 -11.38 -1.50 35.02
#